data_ec9ce7d6336f1cc3bf9d528086ca62cb
#
_entry.id   ec9ce7d6336f1cc3bf9d528086ca62cb
#
_cell.length_a   1.000
_cell.length_b   1.000
_cell.length_c   1.000
_cell.angle_alpha   90.00
_cell.angle_beta   90.00
_cell.angle_gamma   90.00
#
_symmetry.space_group_name_H-M   'P 1'
#
loop_
_entity.id
_entity.type
_entity.pdbx_description
1 polymer ?
#
loop_
_entity_poly.entity_id
_entity_poly.type
_entity_poly.pdbx_seq_one_letter_code
_entity_poly.pdbx_strand_id
1 'polypeptide(L)'
;QRKVQPYGPYEPAQLGGAEMDEARERLAALMGVETDELSFGPSTTQNTYVLAQAFGQWMQPGDAIVVTNQDHEANSGPWRRLADRGIEVREWRINAETGHLDPKDLAALLDDKVRLVCFPHCSNVVGEINQVADICAMAQAVGAFACVDGVSYAPHGLPNVAQMGADIYLFSSYKT
;
A
#
# COMPACT_ATOMS: atom_id res chain seq x y z
N GLN A 1 -7.07 4.63 28.71
CA GLN A 1 -7.37 3.69 27.63
C GLN A 1 -8.40 2.68 28.10
N ARG A 2 -9.61 2.70 27.53
CA ARG A 2 -10.62 1.67 27.77
C ARG A 2 -10.17 0.41 27.01
N LYS A 3 -9.87 -0.66 27.75
CA LYS A 3 -9.59 -1.97 27.19
C LYS A 3 -10.93 -2.68 26.93
N VAL A 4 -11.49 -2.51 25.76
CA VAL A 4 -12.74 -3.16 25.35
C VAL A 4 -12.51 -3.95 24.07
N GLN A 5 -13.21 -5.04 23.90
CA GLN A 5 -13.31 -5.74 22.64
C GLN A 5 -14.47 -5.13 21.85
N PRO A 6 -14.23 -4.46 20.71
CA PRO A 6 -15.29 -3.89 19.89
C PRO A 6 -16.32 -4.97 19.47
N TYR A 7 -17.55 -4.52 19.24
CA TYR A 7 -18.66 -5.38 18.76
C TYR A 7 -19.07 -6.53 19.71
N GLY A 8 -18.64 -6.50 20.97
CA GLY A 8 -19.15 -7.40 22.00
C GLY A 8 -20.58 -7.03 22.43
N PRO A 9 -21.32 -7.95 23.13
CA PRO A 9 -22.73 -7.74 23.48
C PRO A 9 -22.96 -6.77 24.65
N TYR A 10 -21.92 -6.26 25.30
CA TYR A 10 -22.01 -5.36 26.46
C TYR A 10 -21.73 -3.90 26.07
N GLU A 11 -22.33 -2.97 26.81
CA GLU A 11 -22.33 -1.53 26.48
C GLU A 11 -20.95 -0.93 26.14
N PRO A 12 -19.85 -1.14 26.92
CA PRO A 12 -18.56 -0.59 26.57
C PRO A 12 -17.99 -1.12 25.24
N ALA A 13 -18.32 -2.36 24.87
CA ALA A 13 -17.90 -2.93 23.60
C ALA A 13 -18.71 -2.36 22.43
N GLN A 14 -20.02 -2.15 22.62
CA GLN A 14 -20.87 -1.50 21.61
C GLN A 14 -20.41 -0.06 21.36
N LEU A 15 -20.08 0.68 22.42
CA LEU A 15 -19.50 2.03 22.29
C LEU A 15 -18.18 2.00 21.51
N GLY A 16 -17.29 1.06 21.84
CA GLY A 16 -16.02 0.90 21.10
C GLY A 16 -16.22 0.55 19.63
N GLY A 17 -17.23 -0.27 19.31
CA GLY A 17 -17.65 -0.58 17.93
C GLY A 17 -18.12 0.68 17.20
N ALA A 18 -19.03 1.44 17.81
CA ALA A 18 -19.57 2.66 17.23
C ALA A 18 -18.48 3.72 16.97
N GLU A 19 -17.52 3.89 17.88
CA GLU A 19 -16.37 4.78 17.70
C GLU A 19 -15.48 4.34 16.51
N MET A 20 -15.30 3.03 16.32
CA MET A 20 -14.55 2.49 15.18
C MET A 20 -15.29 2.69 13.85
N ASP A 21 -16.60 2.50 13.84
CA ASP A 21 -17.42 2.70 12.65
C ASP A 21 -17.45 4.18 12.25
N GLU A 22 -17.63 5.09 13.21
CA GLU A 22 -17.53 6.53 12.95
C GLU A 22 -16.15 6.93 12.41
N ALA A 23 -15.07 6.37 12.97
CA ALA A 23 -13.72 6.65 12.47
C ALA A 23 -13.54 6.15 11.03
N ARG A 24 -14.09 4.97 10.71
CA ARG A 24 -14.06 4.41 9.35
C ARG A 24 -14.81 5.30 8.37
N GLU A 25 -16.02 5.71 8.69
CA GLU A 25 -16.85 6.60 7.86
C GLU A 25 -16.14 7.93 7.58
N ARG A 26 -15.57 8.56 8.61
CA ARG A 26 -14.85 9.83 8.47
C ARG A 26 -13.59 9.70 7.63
N LEU A 27 -12.81 8.65 7.82
CA LEU A 27 -11.59 8.41 7.04
C LEU A 27 -11.93 8.07 5.58
N ALA A 28 -12.93 7.24 5.34
CA ALA A 28 -13.39 6.90 3.99
C ALA A 28 -13.80 8.17 3.22
N ALA A 29 -14.59 9.05 3.86
CA ALA A 29 -14.99 10.32 3.27
C ALA A 29 -13.80 11.25 2.97
N LEU A 30 -12.79 11.31 3.85
CA LEU A 30 -11.57 12.11 3.64
C LEU A 30 -10.72 11.57 2.50
N MET A 31 -10.66 10.25 2.36
CA MET A 31 -9.83 9.57 1.35
C MET A 31 -10.57 9.35 0.02
N GLY A 32 -11.86 9.68 -0.06
CA GLY A 32 -12.67 9.55 -1.26
C GLY A 32 -12.98 8.11 -1.65
N VAL A 33 -13.09 7.22 -0.67
CA VAL A 33 -13.38 5.78 -0.85
C VAL A 33 -14.66 5.41 -0.11
N GLU A 34 -15.21 4.22 -0.40
CA GLU A 34 -16.36 3.69 0.32
C GLU A 34 -15.93 3.14 1.70
N THR A 35 -16.86 3.11 2.64
CA THR A 35 -16.59 2.69 4.02
C THR A 35 -16.12 1.24 4.12
N ASP A 36 -16.61 0.36 3.25
CA ASP A 36 -16.22 -1.06 3.20
C ASP A 36 -14.85 -1.30 2.51
N GLU A 37 -14.33 -0.31 1.80
CA GLU A 37 -12.96 -0.32 1.26
C GLU A 37 -11.91 0.02 2.31
N LEU A 38 -12.30 0.52 3.50
CA LEU A 38 -11.37 0.91 4.56
C LEU A 38 -11.30 -0.13 5.68
N SER A 39 -10.10 -0.67 5.90
CA SER A 39 -9.84 -1.65 6.94
C SER A 39 -8.81 -1.17 7.95
N PHE A 40 -9.08 -1.40 9.23
CA PHE A 40 -8.11 -1.19 10.31
C PHE A 40 -7.30 -2.46 10.56
N GLY A 41 -6.00 -2.32 10.62
CA GLY A 41 -5.08 -3.38 11.01
C GLY A 41 -4.11 -2.93 12.10
N PRO A 42 -3.39 -3.86 12.72
CA PRO A 42 -2.54 -3.55 13.87
C PRO A 42 -1.29 -2.73 13.52
N SER A 43 -0.81 -2.83 12.29
CA SER A 43 0.31 -2.04 11.74
C SER A 43 0.40 -2.19 10.23
N THR A 44 1.01 -1.21 9.56
CA THR A 44 1.30 -1.31 8.11
C THR A 44 2.12 -2.56 7.79
N THR A 45 3.16 -2.87 8.59
CA THR A 45 3.98 -4.08 8.42
C THR A 45 3.14 -5.35 8.40
N GLN A 46 2.24 -5.51 9.37
CA GLN A 46 1.39 -6.69 9.45
C GLN A 46 0.38 -6.73 8.31
N ASN A 47 -0.21 -5.58 7.95
CA ASN A 47 -1.13 -5.49 6.82
C ASN A 47 -0.44 -5.88 5.50
N THR A 48 0.79 -5.40 5.27
CA THR A 48 1.57 -5.78 4.09
C THR A 48 1.87 -7.29 4.07
N TYR A 49 2.15 -7.88 5.23
CA TYR A 49 2.33 -9.33 5.35
C TYR A 49 1.07 -10.11 4.96
N VAL A 50 -0.09 -9.68 5.44
CA VAL A 50 -1.38 -10.31 5.10
C VAL A 50 -1.66 -10.20 3.61
N LEU A 51 -1.46 -9.03 3.03
CA LEU A 51 -1.61 -8.78 1.59
C LEU A 51 -0.65 -9.66 0.77
N ALA A 52 0.63 -9.71 1.15
CA ALA A 52 1.61 -10.54 0.46
C ALA A 52 1.26 -12.03 0.53
N GLN A 53 0.68 -12.52 1.64
CA GLN A 53 0.18 -13.89 1.72
C GLN A 53 -1.02 -14.12 0.79
N ALA A 54 -1.96 -13.18 0.72
CA ALA A 54 -3.13 -13.27 -0.15
C ALA A 54 -2.72 -13.28 -1.63
N PHE A 55 -1.88 -12.33 -2.05
CA PHE A 55 -1.35 -12.28 -3.40
C PHE A 55 -0.53 -13.53 -3.75
N GLY A 56 0.28 -14.02 -2.82
CA GLY A 56 1.06 -15.24 -3.01
C GLY A 56 0.23 -16.52 -3.14
N GLN A 57 -1.06 -16.51 -2.73
CA GLN A 57 -2.00 -17.61 -3.01
C GLN A 57 -2.68 -17.46 -4.37
N TRP A 58 -2.86 -16.24 -4.83
CA TRP A 58 -3.52 -15.93 -6.09
C TRP A 58 -2.56 -16.02 -7.30
N MET A 59 -1.32 -15.52 -7.15
CA MET A 59 -0.31 -15.50 -8.19
C MET A 59 0.23 -16.91 -8.50
N GLN A 60 0.70 -17.08 -9.72
CA GLN A 60 1.27 -18.34 -10.20
C GLN A 60 2.79 -18.21 -10.40
N PRO A 61 3.56 -19.32 -10.29
CA PRO A 61 4.96 -19.29 -10.68
C PRO A 61 5.15 -18.75 -12.11
N GLY A 62 6.04 -17.76 -12.27
CA GLY A 62 6.26 -17.05 -13.52
C GLY A 62 5.53 -15.72 -13.65
N ASP A 63 4.57 -15.42 -12.76
CA ASP A 63 4.08 -14.05 -12.57
C ASP A 63 5.19 -13.17 -11.97
N ALA A 64 5.10 -11.87 -12.18
CA ALA A 64 6.08 -10.91 -11.69
C ALA A 64 5.45 -9.83 -10.80
N ILE A 65 6.26 -9.29 -9.90
CA ILE A 65 5.96 -8.07 -9.15
C ILE A 65 7.10 -7.08 -9.33
N VAL A 66 6.76 -5.80 -9.24
CA VAL A 66 7.75 -4.72 -9.19
C VAL A 66 7.76 -4.14 -7.77
N VAL A 67 8.94 -4.06 -7.18
CA VAL A 67 9.20 -3.38 -5.90
C VAL A 67 10.31 -2.36 -6.08
N THR A 68 10.45 -1.41 -5.17
CA THR A 68 11.53 -0.42 -5.25
C THR A 68 12.46 -0.48 -4.04
N ASN A 69 13.71 -0.05 -4.21
CA ASN A 69 14.65 0.16 -3.12
C ASN A 69 14.52 1.56 -2.46
N GLN A 70 13.57 2.38 -2.90
CA GLN A 70 13.20 3.64 -2.25
C GLN A 70 12.25 3.44 -1.07
N ASP A 71 11.59 2.28 -1.02
CA ASP A 71 10.53 1.99 -0.05
C ASP A 71 11.07 1.50 1.29
N HIS A 72 10.26 1.66 2.32
CA HIS A 72 10.55 1.13 3.64
C HIS A 72 10.49 -0.41 3.64
N GLU A 73 11.40 -1.06 4.38
CA GLU A 73 11.49 -2.52 4.47
C GLU A 73 10.16 -3.19 4.88
N ALA A 74 9.36 -2.52 5.73
CA ALA A 74 8.05 -3.00 6.12
C ALA A 74 7.07 -3.19 4.94
N ASN A 75 7.23 -2.41 3.87
CA ASN A 75 6.43 -2.56 2.66
C ASN A 75 7.15 -3.39 1.58
N SER A 76 8.46 -3.30 1.40
CA SER A 76 9.17 -4.05 0.36
C SER A 76 9.48 -5.49 0.76
N GLY A 77 9.86 -5.75 2.01
CA GLY A 77 10.32 -7.05 2.50
C GLY A 77 9.32 -8.20 2.33
N PRO A 78 8.05 -8.04 2.76
CA PRO A 78 7.05 -9.10 2.58
C PRO A 78 6.82 -9.49 1.11
N TRP A 79 6.82 -8.52 0.21
CA TRP A 79 6.67 -8.75 -1.23
C TRP A 79 7.86 -9.50 -1.84
N ARG A 80 9.09 -9.15 -1.45
CA ARG A 80 10.32 -9.80 -1.93
C ARG A 80 10.35 -11.29 -1.61
N ARG A 81 9.70 -11.74 -0.52
CA ARG A 81 9.59 -13.16 -0.15
C ARG A 81 8.73 -13.98 -1.10
N LEU A 82 7.95 -13.36 -1.97
CA LEU A 82 7.20 -14.09 -2.99
C LEU A 82 8.14 -14.80 -3.98
N ALA A 83 9.40 -14.42 -4.06
CA ALA A 83 10.43 -15.14 -4.81
C ALA A 83 10.54 -16.61 -4.38
N ASP A 84 10.35 -16.91 -3.10
CA ASP A 84 10.37 -18.30 -2.56
C ASP A 84 9.24 -19.17 -3.13
N ARG A 85 8.23 -18.55 -3.75
CA ARG A 85 7.09 -19.20 -4.41
C ARG A 85 7.20 -19.23 -5.93
N GLY A 86 8.34 -18.82 -6.49
CA GLY A 86 8.57 -18.76 -7.93
C GLY A 86 8.01 -17.53 -8.62
N ILE A 87 7.65 -16.47 -7.85
CA ILE A 87 7.25 -15.18 -8.40
C ILE A 87 8.52 -14.38 -8.71
N GLU A 88 8.59 -13.81 -9.91
CA GLU A 88 9.69 -12.94 -10.30
C GLU A 88 9.60 -11.60 -9.58
N VAL A 89 10.66 -11.22 -8.85
CA VAL A 89 10.74 -9.93 -8.16
C VAL A 89 11.65 -9.00 -8.96
N ARG A 90 11.08 -7.98 -9.58
CA ARG A 90 11.78 -6.95 -10.34
C ARG A 90 12.00 -5.74 -9.46
N GLU A 91 13.22 -5.22 -9.43
CA GLU A 91 13.54 -4.06 -8.61
C GLU A 91 13.63 -2.78 -9.45
N TRP A 92 12.68 -1.87 -9.23
CA TRP A 92 12.72 -0.50 -9.73
C TRP A 92 13.64 0.32 -8.82
N ARG A 93 14.82 0.66 -9.34
CA ARG A 93 15.88 1.28 -8.55
C ARG A 93 15.86 2.79 -8.66
N ILE A 94 16.17 3.45 -7.54
CA ILE A 94 16.46 4.88 -7.54
C ILE A 94 17.71 5.18 -8.40
N ASN A 95 17.70 6.35 -9.00
CA ASN A 95 18.93 6.94 -9.51
C ASN A 95 19.85 7.28 -8.34
N ALA A 96 21.08 6.75 -8.34
CA ALA A 96 22.01 6.86 -7.21
C ALA A 96 22.49 8.30 -6.94
N GLU A 97 22.43 9.19 -7.95
CA GLU A 97 22.85 10.58 -7.82
C GLU A 97 21.73 11.47 -7.26
N THR A 98 20.47 11.18 -7.64
CA THR A 98 19.34 12.04 -7.31
C THR A 98 18.46 11.47 -6.20
N GLY A 99 18.48 10.15 -5.97
CA GLY A 99 17.57 9.44 -5.07
C GLY A 99 16.16 9.25 -5.64
N HIS A 100 15.89 9.72 -6.86
CA HIS A 100 14.58 9.68 -7.50
C HIS A 100 14.34 8.36 -8.24
N LEU A 101 13.06 8.01 -8.37
CA LEU A 101 12.58 6.93 -9.23
C LEU A 101 12.25 7.48 -10.62
N ASP A 102 12.90 6.97 -11.68
CA ASP A 102 12.58 7.36 -13.05
C ASP A 102 11.44 6.49 -13.60
N PRO A 103 10.30 7.07 -14.04
CA PRO A 103 9.21 6.34 -14.67
C PRO A 103 9.62 5.54 -15.92
N LYS A 104 10.69 5.94 -16.62
CA LYS A 104 11.21 5.19 -17.78
C LYS A 104 11.78 3.85 -17.36
N ASP A 105 12.43 3.80 -16.19
CA ASP A 105 12.96 2.55 -15.66
C ASP A 105 11.82 1.63 -15.23
N LEU A 106 10.73 2.18 -14.68
CA LEU A 106 9.51 1.41 -14.42
C LEU A 106 8.93 0.83 -15.71
N ALA A 107 8.80 1.65 -16.76
CA ALA A 107 8.26 1.20 -18.04
C ALA A 107 9.03 0.00 -18.62
N ALA A 108 10.35 -0.04 -18.42
CA ALA A 108 11.19 -1.16 -18.86
C ALA A 108 10.99 -2.46 -18.04
N LEU A 109 10.40 -2.36 -16.85
CA LEU A 109 10.10 -3.49 -15.97
C LEU A 109 8.68 -4.04 -16.14
N LEU A 110 7.79 -3.30 -16.81
CA LEU A 110 6.40 -3.66 -16.99
C LEU A 110 6.20 -4.53 -18.24
N ASP A 111 5.50 -5.64 -18.08
CA ASP A 111 5.01 -6.51 -19.14
C ASP A 111 3.72 -7.25 -18.70
N ASP A 112 3.24 -8.17 -19.51
CA ASP A 112 2.02 -8.96 -19.27
C ASP A 112 2.12 -9.97 -18.11
N LYS A 113 3.32 -10.18 -17.55
CA LYS A 113 3.53 -11.03 -16.35
C LYS A 113 3.39 -10.26 -15.06
N VAL A 114 3.53 -8.93 -15.08
CA VAL A 114 3.46 -8.12 -13.87
C VAL A 114 2.03 -8.10 -13.33
N ARG A 115 1.88 -8.48 -12.06
CA ARG A 115 0.60 -8.51 -11.33
C ARG A 115 0.48 -7.42 -10.28
N LEU A 116 1.61 -6.89 -9.82
CA LEU A 116 1.63 -5.92 -8.73
C LEU A 116 2.84 -5.00 -8.85
N VAL A 117 2.61 -3.70 -8.62
CA VAL A 117 3.65 -2.67 -8.48
C VAL A 117 3.53 -2.06 -7.09
N CYS A 118 4.59 -2.19 -6.28
CA CYS A 118 4.65 -1.67 -4.91
C CYS A 118 5.66 -0.53 -4.82
N PHE A 119 5.23 0.63 -4.32
CA PHE A 119 6.08 1.82 -4.21
C PHE A 119 5.59 2.78 -3.12
N PRO A 120 6.47 3.66 -2.57
CA PRO A 120 6.04 4.66 -1.60
C PRO A 120 5.41 5.88 -2.26
N HIS A 121 4.41 6.49 -1.62
CA HIS A 121 3.92 7.81 -1.98
C HIS A 121 4.99 8.87 -1.70
N CYS A 122 5.62 8.77 -0.52
CA CYS A 122 6.73 9.61 -0.12
C CYS A 122 7.83 8.74 0.49
N SER A 123 9.06 8.93 0.01
CA SER A 123 10.21 8.23 0.57
C SER A 123 10.48 8.66 2.01
N ASN A 124 10.60 7.69 2.90
CA ASN A 124 10.95 7.94 4.31
C ASN A 124 12.43 8.32 4.52
N VAL A 125 13.26 8.20 3.50
CA VAL A 125 14.71 8.48 3.57
C VAL A 125 15.06 9.79 2.88
N VAL A 126 14.65 9.96 1.62
CA VAL A 126 15.01 11.14 0.83
C VAL A 126 13.90 12.18 0.74
N GLY A 127 12.69 11.87 1.20
CA GLY A 127 11.56 12.80 1.22
C GLY A 127 10.96 13.08 -0.16
N GLU A 128 11.33 12.32 -1.19
CA GLU A 128 10.74 12.44 -2.52
C GLU A 128 9.25 12.05 -2.48
N ILE A 129 8.42 12.88 -3.10
CA ILE A 129 6.99 12.59 -3.32
C ILE A 129 6.83 12.09 -4.75
N ASN A 130 6.43 10.83 -4.89
CA ASN A 130 6.23 10.18 -6.18
C ASN A 130 4.90 10.59 -6.83
N GLN A 131 4.87 10.60 -8.17
CA GLN A 131 3.67 10.90 -8.96
C GLN A 131 2.75 9.67 -9.01
N VAL A 132 2.02 9.44 -7.90
CA VAL A 132 1.24 8.20 -7.68
C VAL A 132 0.28 7.91 -8.82
N ALA A 133 -0.48 8.91 -9.29
CA ALA A 133 -1.47 8.71 -10.35
C ALA A 133 -0.84 8.20 -11.66
N ASP A 134 0.31 8.75 -12.05
CA ASP A 134 1.01 8.33 -13.26
C ASP A 134 1.54 6.90 -13.13
N ILE A 135 2.11 6.56 -11.97
CA ILE A 135 2.63 5.22 -11.69
C ILE A 135 1.49 4.18 -11.67
N CYS A 136 0.37 4.51 -11.02
CA CYS A 136 -0.82 3.66 -11.01
C CYS A 136 -1.35 3.43 -12.43
N ALA A 137 -1.44 4.47 -13.26
CA ALA A 137 -1.86 4.34 -14.65
C ALA A 137 -0.91 3.43 -15.46
N MET A 138 0.40 3.51 -15.23
CA MET A 138 1.38 2.62 -15.86
C MET A 138 1.18 1.15 -15.45
N ALA A 139 0.94 0.88 -14.15
CA ALA A 139 0.65 -0.46 -13.66
C ALA A 139 -0.64 -1.02 -14.28
N GLN A 140 -1.71 -0.23 -14.27
CA GLN A 140 -3.01 -0.62 -14.81
C GLN A 140 -2.96 -0.87 -16.32
N ALA A 141 -2.12 -0.16 -17.06
CA ALA A 141 -1.95 -0.36 -18.51
C ALA A 141 -1.48 -1.77 -18.88
N VAL A 142 -0.81 -2.48 -17.96
CA VAL A 142 -0.40 -3.90 -18.14
C VAL A 142 -1.27 -4.87 -17.34
N GLY A 143 -2.35 -4.40 -16.70
CA GLY A 143 -3.25 -5.22 -15.90
C GLY A 143 -2.73 -5.55 -14.50
N ALA A 144 -1.73 -4.80 -14.00
CA ALA A 144 -1.18 -4.96 -12.67
C ALA A 144 -1.91 -4.08 -11.65
N PHE A 145 -2.00 -4.56 -10.40
CA PHE A 145 -2.44 -3.75 -9.26
C PHE A 145 -1.34 -2.80 -8.79
N ALA A 146 -1.74 -1.65 -8.25
CA ALA A 146 -0.86 -0.66 -7.64
C ALA A 146 -1.03 -0.65 -6.11
N CYS A 147 0.04 -0.97 -5.36
CA CYS A 147 0.08 -0.94 -3.91
C CYS A 147 1.00 0.18 -3.43
N VAL A 148 0.43 1.18 -2.77
CA VAL A 148 1.10 2.42 -2.39
C VAL A 148 1.31 2.48 -0.88
N ASP A 149 2.56 2.66 -0.43
CA ASP A 149 2.89 2.99 0.96
C ASP A 149 2.79 4.50 1.17
N GLY A 150 1.71 4.94 1.81
CA GLY A 150 1.46 6.32 2.19
C GLY A 150 1.91 6.69 3.60
N VAL A 151 2.61 5.81 4.33
CA VAL A 151 2.97 6.01 5.75
C VAL A 151 3.75 7.30 5.97
N SER A 152 4.66 7.64 5.07
CA SER A 152 5.46 8.86 5.19
C SER A 152 4.80 10.09 4.56
N TYR A 153 3.76 9.90 3.76
CA TYR A 153 2.99 11.01 3.18
C TYR A 153 1.83 11.45 4.08
N ALA A 154 1.15 10.52 4.73
CA ALA A 154 -0.07 10.77 5.53
C ALA A 154 0.04 11.92 6.57
N PRO A 155 1.21 12.17 7.23
CA PRO A 155 1.38 13.32 8.11
C PRO A 155 1.22 14.69 7.42
N HIS A 156 1.38 14.74 6.10
CA HIS A 156 1.25 15.97 5.31
C HIS A 156 -0.17 16.19 4.76
N GLY A 157 -1.06 15.24 4.99
CA GLY A 157 -2.46 15.25 4.58
C GLY A 157 -2.86 13.91 3.97
N LEU A 158 -4.10 13.49 4.25
CA LEU A 158 -4.65 12.27 3.64
C LEU A 158 -5.04 12.58 2.18
N PRO A 159 -4.57 11.79 1.21
CA PRO A 159 -4.89 12.01 -0.19
C PRO A 159 -6.29 11.48 -0.52
N ASN A 160 -6.86 11.95 -1.62
CA ASN A 160 -8.00 11.31 -2.25
C ASN A 160 -7.49 10.08 -3.04
N VAL A 161 -7.63 8.89 -2.47
CA VAL A 161 -7.09 7.64 -3.02
C VAL A 161 -7.78 7.25 -4.32
N ALA A 162 -9.10 7.48 -4.40
CA ALA A 162 -9.87 7.19 -5.62
C ALA A 162 -9.35 7.98 -6.84
N GLN A 163 -8.96 9.25 -6.64
CA GLN A 163 -8.41 10.08 -7.72
C GLN A 163 -6.99 9.69 -8.13
N MET A 164 -6.26 8.98 -7.27
CA MET A 164 -4.91 8.52 -7.58
C MET A 164 -4.89 7.21 -8.38
N GLY A 165 -5.99 6.49 -8.40
CA GLY A 165 -6.07 5.18 -9.06
C GLY A 165 -5.28 4.08 -8.33
N ALA A 166 -4.94 4.25 -7.07
CA ALA A 166 -4.29 3.20 -6.28
C ALA A 166 -5.30 2.12 -5.92
N ASP A 167 -4.97 0.85 -6.19
CA ASP A 167 -5.81 -0.28 -5.80
C ASP A 167 -5.68 -0.59 -4.31
N ILE A 168 -4.50 -0.35 -3.75
CA ILE A 168 -4.20 -0.52 -2.33
C ILE A 168 -3.39 0.69 -1.85
N TYR A 169 -3.86 1.34 -0.79
CA TYR A 169 -3.16 2.44 -0.14
C TYR A 169 -2.99 2.14 1.34
N LEU A 170 -1.75 2.05 1.79
CA LEU A 170 -1.40 1.76 3.18
C LEU A 170 -0.91 3.02 3.88
N PHE A 171 -1.37 3.27 5.10
CA PHE A 171 -0.81 4.32 5.94
C PHE A 171 -0.91 3.94 7.42
N SER A 172 -0.32 4.73 8.29
CA SER A 172 -0.31 4.48 9.73
C SER A 172 -0.73 5.72 10.49
N SER A 173 -1.80 5.61 11.25
CA SER A 173 -2.35 6.72 12.03
C SER A 173 -1.43 7.18 13.18
N TYR A 174 -0.39 6.41 13.54
CA TYR A 174 0.53 6.85 14.58
C TYR A 174 1.52 7.94 14.11
N LYS A 175 1.63 8.14 12.79
CA LYS A 175 2.45 9.21 12.20
C LYS A 175 1.64 10.44 11.79
N THR A 176 0.29 10.33 11.80
CA THR A 176 -0.65 11.40 11.41
C THR A 176 -1.07 12.25 12.59
#